data_39a4609184031bc8039dbbe2df15cab9
#
_entry.id   39a4609184031bc8039dbbe2df15cab9
#
_cell.length_a   1.000
_cell.length_b   1.000
_cell.length_c   1.000
_cell.angle_alpha   90.00
_cell.angle_beta   90.00
_cell.angle_gamma   90.00
#
_symmetry.space_group_name_H-M   'P 1'
#
loop_
_entity.id
_entity.type
_entity.pdbx_description
1 polymer ?
#
loop_
_entity_poly.entity_id
_entity_poly.type
_entity_poly.pdbx_seq_one_letter_code
_entity_poly.pdbx_strand_id
1 'polypeptide(L)'
;MLRIFASLLAFFLAAAASAQTQIPPDSRLKTIAAAKTIKIAARPDAAPFSFLGPAKEQVGYSIDVCRLVVGSIQQQLGLDQLKIEWVPVTVDSRFSTVASGKADMECGSSTVTLGRMKEVDFSSFIFLETTGVVVSRASNIRGFADMTGKKIAAISGTTNQTAIAAQMKLHKVEAALVAVKDAGEGVAMLESGKADGYASDKLLLIGLHLKDPAQFTMLPDELSVEPYAIALPRGDWALRLAVNTGLAQIYRHGEIVGVFKKWFDQIGLQMSPALRITYGLGALAD
;
A
#
# COMPACT_ATOMS: atom_id res chain seq x y z
N MET A 1 -38.05 20.71 71.10
CA MET A 1 -37.70 21.55 69.90
C MET A 1 -36.63 20.80 69.13
N LEU A 2 -37.04 20.06 68.08
CA LEU A 2 -36.18 19.20 67.30
C LEU A 2 -35.97 19.89 65.93
N ARG A 3 -34.77 20.35 65.65
CA ARG A 3 -34.40 20.93 64.30
C ARG A 3 -33.93 19.83 63.42
N ILE A 4 -34.72 19.56 62.39
CA ILE A 4 -34.38 18.63 61.27
C ILE A 4 -33.51 19.38 60.31
N PHE A 5 -32.24 18.95 60.16
CA PHE A 5 -31.35 19.38 59.07
C PHE A 5 -31.58 18.46 57.86
N ALA A 6 -32.23 18.99 56.85
CA ALA A 6 -32.30 18.31 55.52
C ALA A 6 -31.04 18.65 54.74
N SER A 7 -30.15 17.67 54.59
CA SER A 7 -28.99 17.78 53.70
C SER A 7 -29.41 17.44 52.25
N LEU A 8 -29.46 18.46 51.40
CA LEU A 8 -29.59 18.26 49.94
C LEU A 8 -28.26 17.71 49.40
N LEU A 9 -28.25 16.44 49.05
CA LEU A 9 -27.17 15.80 48.28
C LEU A 9 -27.39 16.07 46.79
N ALA A 10 -26.72 17.10 46.27
CA ALA A 10 -26.71 17.37 44.84
C ALA A 10 -25.82 16.33 44.11
N PHE A 11 -26.44 15.39 43.43
CA PHE A 11 -25.76 14.48 42.50
C PHE A 11 -25.32 15.27 41.28
N PHE A 12 -24.05 15.64 41.21
CA PHE A 12 -23.42 16.05 39.97
C PHE A 12 -23.21 14.79 39.08
N LEU A 13 -24.15 14.52 38.19
CA LEU A 13 -23.89 13.66 37.03
C LEU A 13 -22.95 14.43 36.13
N ALA A 14 -21.65 14.18 36.27
CA ALA A 14 -20.69 14.53 35.25
C ALA A 14 -20.97 13.67 34.00
N ALA A 15 -21.75 14.22 33.09
CA ALA A 15 -21.83 13.67 31.72
C ALA A 15 -20.42 13.78 31.14
N ALA A 16 -19.72 12.65 31.09
CA ALA A 16 -18.53 12.51 30.26
C ALA A 16 -18.98 12.71 28.80
N ALA A 17 -19.03 13.96 28.37
CA ALA A 17 -19.11 14.27 26.93
C ALA A 17 -17.86 13.69 26.30
N SER A 18 -17.99 12.50 25.71
CA SER A 18 -17.00 12.02 24.77
C SER A 18 -16.86 13.14 23.74
N ALA A 19 -15.72 13.83 23.75
CA ALA A 19 -15.38 14.81 22.74
C ALA A 19 -15.25 14.06 21.41
N GLN A 20 -16.38 13.81 20.75
CA GLN A 20 -16.39 13.38 19.38
C GLN A 20 -15.67 14.49 18.62
N THR A 21 -14.46 14.19 18.16
CA THR A 21 -13.69 15.11 17.31
C THR A 21 -14.61 15.50 16.16
N GLN A 22 -15.05 16.76 16.11
CA GLN A 22 -15.96 17.21 15.05
C GLN A 22 -15.29 16.97 13.71
N ILE A 23 -15.92 16.14 12.86
CA ILE A 23 -15.42 15.89 11.52
C ILE A 23 -15.48 17.20 10.74
N PRO A 24 -14.34 17.70 10.18
CA PRO A 24 -14.35 18.92 9.39
C PRO A 24 -15.35 18.85 8.24
N PRO A 25 -16.02 19.95 7.88
CA PRO A 25 -17.08 19.96 6.87
C PRO A 25 -16.59 19.58 5.48
N ASP A 26 -15.32 19.79 5.20
CA ASP A 26 -14.60 19.50 3.96
C ASP A 26 -13.92 18.12 3.93
N SER A 27 -13.89 17.41 5.07
CA SER A 27 -13.33 16.05 5.12
C SER A 27 -14.19 15.02 4.40
N ARG A 28 -13.56 14.11 3.71
CA ARG A 28 -14.19 12.93 3.07
C ARG A 28 -14.91 12.05 4.08
N LEU A 29 -14.46 12.01 5.36
CA LEU A 29 -15.16 11.29 6.42
C LEU A 29 -16.63 11.68 6.53
N LYS A 30 -16.97 12.96 6.34
CA LYS A 30 -18.35 13.43 6.38
C LYS A 30 -19.17 12.84 5.22
N THR A 31 -18.61 12.80 4.03
CA THR A 31 -19.25 12.21 2.85
C THR A 31 -19.40 10.71 3.02
N ILE A 32 -18.34 10.03 3.52
CA ILE A 32 -18.34 8.59 3.82
C ILE A 32 -19.41 8.24 4.84
N ALA A 33 -19.50 9.00 5.94
CA ALA A 33 -20.52 8.79 6.98
C ALA A 33 -21.94 8.94 6.45
N ALA A 34 -22.20 9.98 5.64
CA ALA A 34 -23.51 10.25 5.06
C ALA A 34 -23.93 9.18 4.03
N ALA A 35 -22.98 8.76 3.17
CA ALA A 35 -23.23 7.75 2.13
C ALA A 35 -23.20 6.31 2.67
N LYS A 36 -22.65 6.08 3.88
CA LYS A 36 -22.33 4.75 4.42
C LYS A 36 -21.53 3.90 3.43
N THR A 37 -20.70 4.56 2.65
CA THR A 37 -19.89 3.93 1.58
C THR A 37 -18.54 4.63 1.52
N ILE A 38 -17.46 3.83 1.45
CA ILE A 38 -16.10 4.29 1.19
C ILE A 38 -15.64 3.76 -0.17
N LYS A 39 -15.12 4.65 -1.02
CA LYS A 39 -14.60 4.33 -2.34
C LYS A 39 -13.09 4.12 -2.27
N ILE A 40 -12.64 2.94 -2.67
CA ILE A 40 -11.24 2.56 -2.58
C ILE A 40 -10.69 2.29 -3.97
N ALA A 41 -9.72 3.10 -4.39
CA ALA A 41 -8.95 2.86 -5.60
C ALA A 41 -8.04 1.65 -5.40
N ALA A 42 -8.10 0.69 -6.32
CA ALA A 42 -7.34 -0.56 -6.23
C ALA A 42 -6.88 -1.03 -7.61
N ARG A 43 -5.67 -1.55 -7.68
CA ARG A 43 -5.11 -2.11 -8.92
C ARG A 43 -5.59 -3.54 -9.13
N PRO A 44 -5.89 -3.95 -10.38
CA PRO A 44 -6.27 -5.32 -10.71
C PRO A 44 -5.07 -6.27 -10.95
N ASP A 45 -3.82 -5.75 -10.99
CA ASP A 45 -2.66 -6.41 -11.59
C ASP A 45 -1.40 -6.41 -10.71
N ALA A 46 -1.48 -6.05 -9.44
CA ALA A 46 -0.34 -5.93 -8.52
C ALA A 46 -0.33 -7.01 -7.42
N ALA A 47 -0.40 -8.29 -7.82
CA ALA A 47 -0.25 -9.41 -6.89
C ALA A 47 1.16 -9.40 -6.25
N PRO A 48 1.29 -9.68 -4.94
CA PRO A 48 0.27 -10.12 -3.99
C PRO A 48 -0.42 -8.99 -3.21
N PHE A 49 -0.22 -7.71 -3.56
CA PHE A 49 -0.70 -6.55 -2.77
C PHE A 49 -2.13 -6.12 -3.12
N SER A 50 -2.44 -5.97 -4.41
CA SER A 50 -3.75 -5.52 -4.91
C SER A 50 -3.99 -6.11 -6.30
N PHE A 51 -4.93 -7.05 -6.42
CA PHE A 51 -5.21 -7.72 -7.69
C PHE A 51 -6.60 -8.34 -7.71
N LEU A 52 -7.05 -8.79 -8.88
CA LEU A 52 -8.28 -9.55 -9.02
C LEU A 52 -8.04 -11.03 -8.80
N GLY A 53 -8.74 -11.60 -7.83
CA GLY A 53 -8.79 -13.03 -7.59
C GLY A 53 -9.54 -13.81 -8.67
N PRO A 54 -9.59 -15.14 -8.57
CA PRO A 54 -10.23 -16.01 -9.58
C PRO A 54 -11.71 -15.69 -9.84
N ALA A 55 -12.46 -15.24 -8.81
CA ALA A 55 -13.85 -14.83 -8.91
C ALA A 55 -14.00 -13.34 -9.28
N LYS A 56 -12.92 -12.68 -9.74
CA LYS A 56 -12.85 -11.25 -10.05
C LYS A 56 -13.07 -10.33 -8.83
N GLU A 57 -12.93 -10.85 -7.65
CA GLU A 57 -12.96 -10.09 -6.40
C GLU A 57 -11.63 -9.36 -6.18
N GLN A 58 -11.69 -8.17 -5.56
CA GLN A 58 -10.49 -7.44 -5.20
C GLN A 58 -9.84 -8.07 -3.97
N VAL A 59 -8.60 -8.55 -4.11
CA VAL A 59 -7.83 -9.25 -3.07
C VAL A 59 -6.39 -8.76 -3.03
N GLY A 60 -5.68 -9.12 -1.95
CA GLY A 60 -4.27 -8.81 -1.77
C GLY A 60 -3.95 -8.39 -0.35
N TYR A 61 -2.66 -8.34 -0.05
CA TYR A 61 -2.17 -7.92 1.26
C TYR A 61 -2.66 -6.51 1.63
N SER A 62 -2.45 -5.52 0.76
CA SER A 62 -2.90 -4.14 0.99
C SER A 62 -4.42 -4.03 1.05
N ILE A 63 -5.12 -4.87 0.30
CA ILE A 63 -6.59 -4.94 0.31
C ILE A 63 -7.09 -5.43 1.67
N ASP A 64 -6.48 -6.47 2.24
CA ASP A 64 -6.87 -6.98 3.56
C ASP A 64 -6.55 -5.96 4.67
N VAL A 65 -5.39 -5.29 4.62
CA VAL A 65 -5.07 -4.19 5.54
C VAL A 65 -6.12 -3.09 5.45
N CYS A 66 -6.49 -2.68 4.23
CA CYS A 66 -7.50 -1.63 4.04
C CYS A 66 -8.90 -2.06 4.51
N ARG A 67 -9.27 -3.32 4.39
CA ARG A 67 -10.53 -3.85 4.97
C ARG A 67 -10.55 -3.70 6.50
N LEU A 68 -9.44 -4.01 7.17
CA LEU A 68 -9.33 -3.81 8.61
C LEU A 68 -9.41 -2.33 8.98
N VAL A 69 -8.72 -1.46 8.24
CA VAL A 69 -8.81 0.00 8.40
C VAL A 69 -10.24 0.50 8.23
N VAL A 70 -10.98 0.01 7.22
CA VAL A 70 -12.40 0.36 7.01
C VAL A 70 -13.25 -0.09 8.18
N GLY A 71 -13.01 -1.28 8.75
CA GLY A 71 -13.67 -1.73 9.97
C GLY A 71 -13.46 -0.78 11.15
N SER A 72 -12.22 -0.27 11.33
CA SER A 72 -11.93 0.74 12.34
C SER A 72 -12.62 2.08 12.04
N ILE A 73 -12.62 2.56 10.80
CA ILE A 73 -13.34 3.79 10.39
C ILE A 73 -14.84 3.65 10.66
N GLN A 74 -15.43 2.48 10.36
CA GLN A 74 -16.84 2.19 10.66
C GLN A 74 -17.15 2.36 12.15
N GLN A 75 -16.29 1.82 13.02
CA GLN A 75 -16.44 1.96 14.48
C GLN A 75 -16.26 3.41 14.94
N GLN A 76 -15.25 4.12 14.42
CA GLN A 76 -14.99 5.53 14.74
C GLN A 76 -16.17 6.43 14.34
N LEU A 77 -16.87 6.10 13.26
CA LEU A 77 -18.07 6.83 12.79
C LEU A 77 -19.36 6.38 13.46
N GLY A 78 -19.34 5.35 14.31
CA GLY A 78 -20.53 4.79 14.96
C GLY A 78 -21.55 4.23 13.97
N LEU A 79 -21.09 3.68 12.84
CA LEU A 79 -21.95 3.13 11.79
C LEU A 79 -22.18 1.63 12.01
N ASP A 80 -23.41 1.17 11.80
CA ASP A 80 -23.72 -0.26 11.80
C ASP A 80 -23.08 -1.01 10.63
N GLN A 81 -22.92 -0.31 9.50
CA GLN A 81 -22.32 -0.84 8.28
C GLN A 81 -21.62 0.26 7.50
N LEU A 82 -20.45 -0.05 6.94
CA LEU A 82 -19.72 0.77 5.98
C LEU A 82 -19.37 -0.08 4.75
N LYS A 83 -20.03 0.20 3.63
CA LYS A 83 -19.82 -0.53 2.37
C LYS A 83 -18.52 -0.08 1.71
N ILE A 84 -17.75 -1.03 1.16
CA ILE A 84 -16.62 -0.73 0.28
C ILE A 84 -17.08 -0.78 -1.18
N GLU A 85 -16.76 0.27 -1.92
CA GLU A 85 -16.87 0.34 -3.38
C GLU A 85 -15.47 0.38 -3.99
N TRP A 86 -15.12 -0.64 -4.78
CA TRP A 86 -13.82 -0.72 -5.42
C TRP A 86 -13.81 0.09 -6.71
N VAL A 87 -12.81 0.96 -6.87
CA VAL A 87 -12.58 1.79 -8.06
C VAL A 87 -11.32 1.28 -8.76
N PRO A 88 -11.44 0.62 -9.93
CA PRO A 88 -10.26 0.11 -10.65
C PRO A 88 -9.37 1.25 -11.12
N VAL A 89 -8.05 1.12 -10.89
CA VAL A 89 -7.05 2.10 -11.31
C VAL A 89 -5.82 1.43 -11.91
N THR A 90 -5.07 2.20 -12.69
CA THR A 90 -3.74 1.85 -13.21
C THR A 90 -2.63 2.52 -12.41
N VAL A 91 -1.37 2.22 -12.72
CA VAL A 91 -0.20 2.94 -12.18
C VAL A 91 -0.35 4.46 -12.38
N ASP A 92 -0.79 4.88 -13.57
CA ASP A 92 -0.88 6.31 -13.92
C ASP A 92 -2.06 7.02 -13.27
N SER A 93 -3.21 6.35 -13.10
CA SER A 93 -4.44 6.98 -12.65
C SER A 93 -4.67 6.95 -11.14
N ARG A 94 -3.93 6.12 -10.38
CA ARG A 94 -4.23 5.85 -8.95
C ARG A 94 -4.26 7.11 -8.08
N PHE A 95 -3.27 7.99 -8.22
CA PHE A 95 -3.18 9.21 -7.40
C PHE A 95 -4.17 10.28 -7.86
N SER A 96 -4.29 10.52 -9.16
CA SER A 96 -5.27 11.48 -9.70
C SER A 96 -6.72 11.07 -9.40
N THR A 97 -7.01 9.76 -9.28
CA THR A 97 -8.32 9.26 -8.85
C THR A 97 -8.64 9.65 -7.41
N VAL A 98 -7.65 9.58 -6.51
CA VAL A 98 -7.78 10.03 -5.12
C VAL A 98 -7.83 11.56 -5.05
N ALA A 99 -6.90 12.25 -5.70
CA ALA A 99 -6.81 13.71 -5.69
C ALA A 99 -8.09 14.39 -6.23
N SER A 100 -8.72 13.79 -7.24
CA SER A 100 -10.00 14.29 -7.81
C SER A 100 -11.24 13.91 -7.01
N GLY A 101 -11.11 13.12 -5.93
CA GLY A 101 -12.23 12.66 -5.11
C GLY A 101 -13.10 11.57 -5.74
N LYS A 102 -12.64 10.93 -6.82
CA LYS A 102 -13.30 9.75 -7.39
C LYS A 102 -13.17 8.52 -6.49
N ALA A 103 -12.10 8.47 -5.68
CA ALA A 103 -11.93 7.53 -4.58
C ALA A 103 -11.54 8.29 -3.31
N ASP A 104 -11.82 7.70 -2.14
CA ASP A 104 -11.52 8.27 -0.83
C ASP A 104 -10.11 7.89 -0.38
N MET A 105 -9.59 6.76 -0.81
CA MET A 105 -8.21 6.30 -0.58
C MET A 105 -7.77 5.32 -1.67
N GLU A 106 -6.45 5.08 -1.77
CA GLU A 106 -5.88 4.06 -2.66
C GLU A 106 -5.15 2.98 -1.86
N CYS A 107 -5.48 1.73 -2.14
CA CYS A 107 -4.95 0.53 -1.49
C CYS A 107 -4.24 -0.37 -2.51
N GLY A 108 -2.94 -0.17 -2.64
CA GLY A 108 -2.12 -0.90 -3.60
C GLY A 108 -0.68 -1.12 -3.15
N SER A 109 0.22 -1.06 -4.09
CA SER A 109 1.68 -1.10 -3.90
C SER A 109 2.28 0.30 -4.16
N SER A 110 1.79 1.30 -3.44
CA SER A 110 2.14 2.70 -3.70
C SER A 110 3.24 3.19 -2.77
N THR A 111 4.43 3.36 -3.34
CA THR A 111 5.61 3.90 -2.64
C THR A 111 5.42 5.37 -2.30
N VAL A 112 5.72 5.74 -1.08
CA VAL A 112 5.75 7.13 -0.62
C VAL A 112 6.97 7.84 -1.19
N THR A 113 6.76 8.98 -1.85
CA THR A 113 7.83 9.88 -2.30
C THR A 113 7.44 11.34 -2.09
N LEU A 114 8.44 12.21 -1.92
CA LEU A 114 8.19 13.66 -1.83
C LEU A 114 7.50 14.22 -3.07
N GLY A 115 7.77 13.64 -4.25
CA GLY A 115 7.09 14.01 -5.50
C GLY A 115 5.59 13.72 -5.45
N ARG A 116 5.22 12.51 -5.02
CA ARG A 116 3.82 12.06 -4.88
C ARG A 116 3.07 12.79 -3.78
N MET A 117 3.77 13.19 -2.70
CA MET A 117 3.18 14.02 -1.63
C MET A 117 2.75 15.42 -2.09
N LYS A 118 3.14 15.86 -3.29
CA LYS A 118 2.62 17.10 -3.88
C LYS A 118 1.19 16.93 -4.40
N GLU A 119 0.77 15.70 -4.68
CA GLU A 119 -0.54 15.36 -5.26
C GLU A 119 -1.49 14.74 -4.23
N VAL A 120 -0.99 13.85 -3.38
CA VAL A 120 -1.74 13.11 -2.36
C VAL A 120 -1.01 13.12 -1.02
N ASP A 121 -1.74 12.88 0.07
CA ASP A 121 -1.16 12.53 1.37
C ASP A 121 -1.03 11.01 1.49
N PHE A 122 -0.30 10.55 2.50
CA PHE A 122 -0.09 9.14 2.80
C PHE A 122 -0.35 8.84 4.27
N SER A 123 -0.78 7.61 4.53
CA SER A 123 -0.87 7.02 5.87
C SER A 123 0.51 6.69 6.44
N SER A 124 0.54 6.11 7.64
CA SER A 124 1.67 5.32 8.13
C SER A 124 1.98 4.18 7.14
N PHE A 125 3.25 3.70 7.12
CA PHE A 125 3.67 2.66 6.19
C PHE A 125 2.97 1.32 6.48
N ILE A 126 2.52 0.65 5.42
CA ILE A 126 1.87 -0.66 5.48
C ILE A 126 2.79 -1.79 5.03
N PHE A 127 3.88 -1.50 4.32
CA PHE A 127 4.87 -2.47 3.88
C PHE A 127 6.21 -1.79 3.57
N LEU A 128 7.29 -2.58 3.55
CA LEU A 128 8.60 -2.19 3.01
C LEU A 128 8.99 -3.18 1.94
N GLU A 129 9.19 -2.69 0.74
CA GLU A 129 9.57 -3.44 -0.44
C GLU A 129 10.89 -2.94 -1.01
N THR A 130 11.43 -3.62 -2.00
CA THR A 130 12.64 -3.23 -2.73
C THR A 130 12.44 -3.38 -4.22
N THR A 131 13.10 -2.54 -5.03
CA THR A 131 13.19 -2.77 -6.46
C THR A 131 14.17 -3.91 -6.77
N GLY A 132 13.71 -4.89 -7.52
CA GLY A 132 14.52 -5.98 -8.04
C GLY A 132 14.40 -6.12 -9.55
N VAL A 133 15.09 -7.11 -10.10
CA VAL A 133 15.04 -7.45 -11.53
C VAL A 133 14.91 -8.96 -11.68
N VAL A 134 13.93 -9.41 -12.45
CA VAL A 134 13.89 -10.77 -12.99
C VAL A 134 14.49 -10.74 -14.38
N VAL A 135 15.37 -11.69 -14.66
CA VAL A 135 16.03 -11.81 -15.96
C VAL A 135 15.79 -13.18 -16.59
N SER A 136 15.81 -13.23 -17.92
CA SER A 136 15.89 -14.50 -18.63
C SER A 136 17.25 -15.15 -18.38
N ARG A 137 17.29 -16.43 -18.05
CA ARG A 137 18.56 -17.18 -17.89
C ARG A 137 19.38 -17.20 -19.19
N ALA A 138 18.72 -17.14 -20.35
CA ALA A 138 19.38 -17.04 -21.63
C ALA A 138 20.17 -15.72 -21.84
N SER A 139 19.85 -14.67 -21.05
CA SER A 139 20.56 -13.39 -21.12
C SER A 139 21.97 -13.44 -20.53
N ASN A 140 22.29 -14.47 -19.72
CA ASN A 140 23.53 -14.62 -18.95
C ASN A 140 23.80 -13.49 -17.93
N ILE A 141 22.77 -12.74 -17.52
CA ILE A 141 22.85 -11.72 -16.47
C ILE A 141 22.82 -12.44 -15.11
N ARG A 142 23.84 -12.22 -14.28
CA ARG A 142 23.97 -12.81 -12.92
C ARG A 142 23.87 -11.76 -11.81
N GLY A 143 24.08 -10.50 -12.17
CA GLY A 143 24.01 -9.36 -11.26
C GLY A 143 23.87 -8.07 -12.06
N PHE A 144 23.72 -6.96 -11.33
CA PHE A 144 23.45 -5.66 -11.92
C PHE A 144 24.51 -5.21 -12.95
N ALA A 145 25.79 -5.51 -12.68
CA ALA A 145 26.90 -5.14 -13.58
C ALA A 145 26.83 -5.79 -14.97
N ASP A 146 26.20 -6.97 -15.06
CA ASP A 146 26.09 -7.73 -16.33
C ASP A 146 25.02 -7.17 -17.28
N MET A 147 24.29 -6.12 -16.85
CA MET A 147 23.22 -5.52 -17.67
C MET A 147 23.74 -4.64 -18.78
N THR A 148 25.03 -4.30 -18.83
CA THR A 148 25.61 -3.49 -19.92
C THR A 148 25.33 -4.13 -21.29
N GLY A 149 24.77 -3.34 -22.24
CA GLY A 149 24.36 -3.80 -23.56
C GLY A 149 23.02 -4.56 -23.59
N LYS A 150 22.34 -4.71 -22.46
CA LYS A 150 21.07 -5.43 -22.32
C LYS A 150 19.86 -4.49 -22.36
N LYS A 151 18.66 -5.06 -22.55
CA LYS A 151 17.37 -4.36 -22.52
C LYS A 151 16.62 -4.73 -21.26
N ILE A 152 16.32 -3.74 -20.42
CA ILE A 152 15.58 -3.95 -19.16
C ILE A 152 14.25 -3.21 -19.25
N ALA A 153 13.15 -3.94 -19.19
CA ALA A 153 11.81 -3.36 -19.13
C ALA A 153 11.51 -2.80 -17.74
N ALA A 154 10.76 -1.71 -17.66
CA ALA A 154 10.20 -1.18 -16.42
C ALA A 154 8.92 -0.39 -16.72
N ILE A 155 7.94 -0.43 -15.80
CA ILE A 155 6.70 0.32 -15.98
C ILE A 155 6.98 1.81 -15.87
N SER A 156 6.49 2.57 -16.86
CA SER A 156 6.65 4.03 -16.91
C SER A 156 6.04 4.71 -15.67
N GLY A 157 6.69 5.77 -15.16
CA GLY A 157 6.18 6.54 -14.01
C GLY A 157 6.29 5.84 -12.65
N THR A 158 6.95 4.66 -12.57
CA THR A 158 7.18 3.96 -11.31
C THR A 158 8.48 4.41 -10.63
N THR A 159 8.55 4.21 -9.32
CA THR A 159 9.79 4.36 -8.54
C THR A 159 10.84 3.34 -8.97
N ASN A 160 10.41 2.13 -9.39
CA ASN A 160 11.31 1.10 -9.90
C ASN A 160 12.04 1.56 -11.18
N GLN A 161 11.33 2.19 -12.13
CA GLN A 161 11.96 2.78 -13.32
C GLN A 161 13.00 3.84 -12.94
N THR A 162 12.68 4.69 -11.97
CA THR A 162 13.61 5.71 -11.47
C THR A 162 14.80 5.09 -10.74
N ALA A 163 14.55 4.08 -9.90
CA ALA A 163 15.59 3.39 -9.14
C ALA A 163 16.61 2.70 -10.05
N ILE A 164 16.13 1.91 -11.02
CA ILE A 164 17.06 1.21 -11.93
C ILE A 164 17.85 2.21 -12.79
N ALA A 165 17.24 3.29 -13.27
CA ALA A 165 17.94 4.33 -14.02
C ALA A 165 19.02 5.02 -13.16
N ALA A 166 18.73 5.31 -11.90
CA ALA A 166 19.69 5.90 -10.96
C ALA A 166 20.86 4.96 -10.67
N GLN A 167 20.60 3.67 -10.45
CA GLN A 167 21.64 2.66 -10.20
C GLN A 167 22.51 2.44 -11.45
N MET A 168 21.91 2.39 -12.66
CA MET A 168 22.65 2.33 -13.91
C MET A 168 23.64 3.49 -14.02
N LYS A 169 23.19 4.71 -13.75
CA LYS A 169 24.06 5.90 -13.76
C LYS A 169 25.17 5.82 -12.72
N LEU A 170 24.84 5.43 -11.48
CA LEU A 170 25.76 5.34 -10.36
C LEU A 170 26.89 4.33 -10.62
N HIS A 171 26.53 3.16 -11.17
CA HIS A 171 27.46 2.05 -11.41
C HIS A 171 28.02 2.03 -12.84
N LYS A 172 27.70 3.05 -13.67
CA LYS A 172 28.15 3.16 -15.07
C LYS A 172 27.75 1.93 -15.92
N VAL A 173 26.54 1.40 -15.67
CA VAL A 173 25.96 0.30 -16.44
C VAL A 173 25.20 0.89 -17.63
N GLU A 174 25.62 0.56 -18.84
CA GLU A 174 25.03 1.06 -20.09
C GLU A 174 24.01 0.05 -20.63
N ALA A 175 22.80 -0.01 -20.03
CA ALA A 175 21.69 -0.81 -20.49
C ALA A 175 20.60 0.05 -21.11
N ALA A 176 19.83 -0.52 -22.05
CA ALA A 176 18.66 0.15 -22.59
C ALA A 176 17.46 -0.06 -21.66
N LEU A 177 16.95 1.02 -21.05
CA LEU A 177 15.73 0.97 -20.25
C LEU A 177 14.50 1.14 -21.16
N VAL A 178 13.67 0.09 -21.24
CA VAL A 178 12.47 0.05 -22.08
C VAL A 178 11.24 0.32 -21.21
N ALA A 179 10.56 1.44 -21.48
CA ALA A 179 9.33 1.77 -20.78
C ALA A 179 8.17 0.90 -21.28
N VAL A 180 7.41 0.31 -20.34
CA VAL A 180 6.18 -0.45 -20.58
C VAL A 180 5.02 0.18 -19.82
N LYS A 181 3.78 -0.09 -20.24
CA LYS A 181 2.59 0.54 -19.65
C LYS A 181 2.09 -0.15 -18.39
N ASP A 182 2.23 -1.47 -18.31
CA ASP A 182 1.73 -2.31 -17.23
C ASP A 182 2.59 -3.56 -17.02
N ALA A 183 2.29 -4.33 -15.97
CA ALA A 183 3.00 -5.54 -15.63
C ALA A 183 2.88 -6.62 -16.71
N GLY A 184 1.72 -6.74 -17.36
CA GLY A 184 1.48 -7.71 -18.42
C GLY A 184 2.41 -7.47 -19.62
N GLU A 185 2.59 -6.22 -20.05
CA GLU A 185 3.50 -5.87 -21.12
C GLU A 185 4.97 -6.15 -20.73
N GLY A 186 5.37 -5.81 -19.50
CA GLY A 186 6.71 -6.10 -18.99
C GLY A 186 7.03 -7.60 -19.00
N VAL A 187 6.11 -8.41 -18.52
CA VAL A 187 6.22 -9.89 -18.56
C VAL A 187 6.29 -10.40 -19.98
N ALA A 188 5.40 -9.94 -20.88
CA ALA A 188 5.37 -10.37 -22.27
C ALA A 188 6.67 -10.02 -23.03
N MET A 189 7.28 -8.87 -22.74
CA MET A 189 8.58 -8.51 -23.32
C MET A 189 9.69 -9.45 -22.85
N LEU A 190 9.70 -9.83 -21.57
CA LEU A 190 10.68 -10.76 -21.03
C LEU A 190 10.48 -12.18 -21.59
N GLU A 191 9.25 -12.69 -21.60
CA GLU A 191 8.90 -14.03 -22.12
C GLU A 191 9.21 -14.17 -23.62
N SER A 192 9.00 -13.10 -24.41
CA SER A 192 9.29 -13.10 -25.84
C SER A 192 10.76 -12.82 -26.21
N GLY A 193 11.63 -12.56 -25.22
CA GLY A 193 13.03 -12.19 -25.45
C GLY A 193 13.22 -10.78 -26.04
N LYS A 194 12.20 -9.93 -26.06
CA LYS A 194 12.30 -8.53 -26.47
C LYS A 194 13.00 -7.67 -25.42
N ALA A 195 12.96 -8.12 -24.15
CA ALA A 195 13.77 -7.61 -23.06
C ALA A 195 14.55 -8.76 -22.41
N ASP A 196 15.76 -8.48 -21.93
CA ASP A 196 16.62 -9.41 -21.20
C ASP A 196 16.24 -9.51 -19.72
N GLY A 197 15.63 -8.45 -19.18
CA GLY A 197 15.16 -8.35 -17.79
C GLY A 197 13.93 -7.46 -17.66
N TYR A 198 13.22 -7.62 -16.52
CA TYR A 198 12.09 -6.79 -16.12
C TYR A 198 12.28 -6.35 -14.68
N ALA A 199 12.30 -5.02 -14.47
CA ALA A 199 12.47 -4.38 -13.16
C ALA A 199 11.11 -3.98 -12.58
N SER A 200 10.87 -4.38 -11.34
CA SER A 200 9.69 -4.01 -10.54
C SER A 200 9.99 -4.28 -9.05
N ASP A 201 8.99 -4.17 -8.19
CA ASP A 201 9.09 -4.61 -6.80
C ASP A 201 9.33 -6.12 -6.74
N LYS A 202 10.26 -6.58 -5.89
CA LYS A 202 10.65 -8.00 -5.83
C LYS A 202 9.47 -8.94 -5.64
N LEU A 203 8.54 -8.61 -4.74
CA LEU A 203 7.37 -9.47 -4.50
C LEU A 203 6.37 -9.46 -5.66
N LEU A 204 6.28 -8.39 -6.46
CA LEU A 204 5.50 -8.40 -7.70
C LEU A 204 6.13 -9.30 -8.76
N LEU A 205 7.45 -9.45 -8.75
CA LEU A 205 8.20 -10.30 -9.67
C LEU A 205 8.25 -11.77 -9.26
N ILE A 206 8.00 -12.09 -7.98
CA ILE A 206 8.21 -13.44 -7.45
C ILE A 206 7.31 -14.48 -8.13
N GLY A 207 6.09 -14.10 -8.48
CA GLY A 207 5.17 -14.96 -9.22
C GLY A 207 5.71 -15.38 -10.59
N LEU A 208 6.40 -14.48 -11.28
CA LEU A 208 7.03 -14.77 -12.58
C LEU A 208 8.23 -15.72 -12.41
N HIS A 209 9.09 -15.47 -11.40
CA HIS A 209 10.21 -16.34 -11.09
C HIS A 209 9.74 -17.76 -10.72
N LEU A 210 8.72 -17.88 -9.88
CA LEU A 210 8.20 -19.18 -9.46
C LEU A 210 7.41 -19.93 -10.53
N LYS A 211 6.86 -19.22 -11.54
CA LYS A 211 6.13 -19.82 -12.66
C LYS A 211 7.03 -20.69 -13.52
N ASP A 212 8.25 -20.24 -13.81
CA ASP A 212 9.24 -20.97 -14.60
C ASP A 212 10.67 -20.68 -14.12
N PRO A 213 11.13 -21.36 -13.03
CA PRO A 213 12.48 -21.17 -12.50
C PRO A 213 13.59 -21.63 -13.45
N ALA A 214 13.27 -22.44 -14.46
CA ALA A 214 14.23 -22.86 -15.48
C ALA A 214 14.51 -21.75 -16.51
N GLN A 215 13.51 -20.92 -16.81
CA GLN A 215 13.61 -19.84 -17.77
C GLN A 215 14.01 -18.50 -17.11
N PHE A 216 13.53 -18.22 -15.91
CA PHE A 216 13.71 -16.93 -15.24
C PHE A 216 14.47 -17.04 -13.94
N THR A 217 15.19 -15.98 -13.59
CA THR A 217 15.85 -15.88 -12.27
C THR A 217 15.73 -14.45 -11.73
N MET A 218 15.50 -14.35 -10.41
CA MET A 218 15.56 -13.10 -9.69
C MET A 218 17.02 -12.75 -9.40
N LEU A 219 17.45 -11.53 -9.72
CA LEU A 219 18.77 -11.06 -9.31
C LEU A 219 18.80 -10.81 -7.78
N PRO A 220 19.98 -11.02 -7.15
CA PRO A 220 20.11 -10.78 -5.69
C PRO A 220 20.04 -9.31 -5.33
N ASP A 221 20.36 -8.42 -6.28
CA ASP A 221 20.48 -6.98 -6.06
C ASP A 221 19.18 -6.36 -5.55
N GLU A 222 19.31 -5.39 -4.64
CA GLU A 222 18.24 -4.53 -4.13
C GLU A 222 18.56 -3.09 -4.52
N LEU A 223 17.75 -2.53 -5.42
CA LEU A 223 18.07 -1.28 -6.10
C LEU A 223 17.51 -0.04 -5.40
N SER A 224 16.53 -0.23 -4.50
CA SER A 224 15.90 0.84 -3.71
C SER A 224 15.21 0.28 -2.48
N VAL A 225 14.72 1.18 -1.63
CA VAL A 225 13.73 0.88 -0.59
C VAL A 225 12.41 1.51 -1.01
N GLU A 226 11.34 0.72 -1.00
CA GLU A 226 10.01 1.11 -1.45
C GLU A 226 9.01 1.06 -0.26
N PRO A 227 8.89 2.15 0.53
CA PRO A 227 7.93 2.20 1.63
C PRO A 227 6.52 2.40 1.09
N TYR A 228 5.66 1.40 1.25
CA TYR A 228 4.25 1.48 0.82
C TYR A 228 3.37 2.09 1.90
N ALA A 229 2.40 2.90 1.47
CA ALA A 229 1.37 3.45 2.31
C ALA A 229 0.05 3.61 1.53
N ILE A 230 -1.04 3.80 2.26
CA ILE A 230 -2.35 4.14 1.70
C ILE A 230 -2.31 5.59 1.24
N ALA A 231 -2.59 5.85 -0.05
CA ALA A 231 -2.69 7.22 -0.53
C ALA A 231 -4.08 7.81 -0.21
N LEU A 232 -4.09 9.07 0.19
CA LEU A 232 -5.24 9.80 0.73
C LEU A 232 -5.37 11.17 0.06
N PRO A 233 -6.56 11.79 0.04
CA PRO A 233 -6.72 13.15 -0.43
C PRO A 233 -5.81 14.11 0.33
N ARG A 234 -5.13 14.96 -0.42
CA ARG A 234 -4.19 15.91 0.16
C ARG A 234 -4.90 16.91 1.07
N GLY A 235 -4.38 17.09 2.28
CA GLY A 235 -4.91 18.03 3.27
C GLY A 235 -6.09 17.51 4.09
N ASP A 236 -6.65 16.34 3.78
CA ASP A 236 -7.69 15.72 4.60
C ASP A 236 -7.07 15.03 5.84
N TRP A 237 -6.68 15.87 6.80
CA TRP A 237 -6.05 15.39 8.02
C TRP A 237 -6.97 14.49 8.85
N ALA A 238 -8.29 14.72 8.80
CA ALA A 238 -9.24 13.94 9.60
C ALA A 238 -9.39 12.51 9.04
N LEU A 239 -9.50 12.35 7.71
CA LEU A 239 -9.48 11.02 7.10
C LEU A 239 -8.13 10.34 7.34
N ARG A 240 -7.01 11.07 7.21
CA ARG A 240 -5.69 10.52 7.48
C ARG A 240 -5.53 10.07 8.93
N LEU A 241 -6.04 10.84 9.88
CA LEU A 241 -6.04 10.46 11.30
C LEU A 241 -6.86 9.19 11.50
N ALA A 242 -8.07 9.10 10.94
CA ALA A 242 -8.92 7.93 11.06
C ALA A 242 -8.28 6.65 10.47
N VAL A 243 -7.63 6.77 9.31
CA VAL A 243 -6.86 5.67 8.69
C VAL A 243 -5.69 5.26 9.58
N ASN A 244 -4.91 6.22 10.10
CA ASN A 244 -3.75 5.94 10.95
C ASN A 244 -4.17 5.35 12.31
N THR A 245 -5.31 5.77 12.87
CA THR A 245 -5.90 5.13 14.06
C THR A 245 -6.19 3.66 13.79
N GLY A 246 -6.81 3.34 12.64
CA GLY A 246 -7.03 1.96 12.24
C GLY A 246 -5.74 1.15 12.09
N LEU A 247 -4.73 1.72 11.42
CA LEU A 247 -3.42 1.07 11.28
C LEU A 247 -2.73 0.85 12.63
N ALA A 248 -2.76 1.85 13.52
CA ALA A 248 -2.18 1.73 14.86
C ALA A 248 -2.84 0.61 15.68
N GLN A 249 -4.16 0.45 15.60
CA GLN A 249 -4.91 -0.64 16.24
C GLN A 249 -4.48 -2.01 15.67
N ILE A 250 -4.44 -2.15 14.34
CA ILE A 250 -4.01 -3.37 13.64
C ILE A 250 -2.59 -3.79 14.07
N TYR A 251 -1.69 -2.82 14.23
CA TYR A 251 -0.31 -3.09 14.66
C TYR A 251 -0.23 -3.45 16.15
N ARG A 252 -0.90 -2.71 17.03
CA ARG A 252 -0.93 -2.99 18.48
C ARG A 252 -1.52 -4.35 18.83
N HIS A 253 -2.60 -4.73 18.13
CA HIS A 253 -3.27 -6.02 18.37
C HIS A 253 -2.61 -7.18 17.63
N GLY A 254 -1.60 -6.91 16.80
CA GLY A 254 -0.86 -7.94 16.07
C GLY A 254 -1.62 -8.54 14.88
N GLU A 255 -2.76 -7.98 14.48
CA GLU A 255 -3.56 -8.46 13.34
C GLU A 255 -2.77 -8.45 12.04
N ILE A 256 -1.84 -7.48 11.88
CA ILE A 256 -0.96 -7.39 10.72
C ILE A 256 -0.11 -8.65 10.50
N VAL A 257 0.24 -9.37 11.58
CA VAL A 257 0.99 -10.64 11.49
C VAL A 257 0.15 -11.72 10.81
N GLY A 258 -1.14 -11.78 11.13
CA GLY A 258 -2.09 -12.70 10.47
C GLY A 258 -2.24 -12.39 8.99
N VAL A 259 -2.38 -11.09 8.62
CA VAL A 259 -2.45 -10.65 7.23
C VAL A 259 -1.15 -10.98 6.50
N PHE A 260 0.01 -10.70 7.10
CA PHE A 260 1.31 -11.04 6.51
C PHE A 260 1.43 -12.53 6.22
N LYS A 261 1.15 -13.39 7.20
CA LYS A 261 1.20 -14.85 7.05
C LYS A 261 0.29 -15.35 5.94
N LYS A 262 -0.95 -14.87 5.88
CA LYS A 262 -1.92 -15.25 4.84
C LYS A 262 -1.35 -15.10 3.43
N TRP A 263 -0.59 -14.03 3.17
CA TRP A 263 -0.12 -13.70 1.82
C TRP A 263 1.29 -14.20 1.51
N PHE A 264 2.13 -14.39 2.52
CA PHE A 264 3.56 -14.59 2.31
C PHE A 264 4.12 -15.92 2.85
N ASP A 265 3.42 -16.62 3.78
CA ASP A 265 3.91 -17.90 4.29
C ASP A 265 4.02 -18.97 3.19
N GLN A 266 3.11 -18.95 2.21
CA GLN A 266 3.08 -19.92 1.11
C GLN A 266 4.32 -19.83 0.20
N ILE A 267 4.95 -18.66 0.13
CA ILE A 267 6.21 -18.44 -0.63
C ILE A 267 7.43 -18.46 0.27
N GLY A 268 7.29 -18.86 1.54
CA GLY A 268 8.39 -18.96 2.51
C GLY A 268 8.97 -17.62 2.95
N LEU A 269 8.29 -16.49 2.68
CA LEU A 269 8.78 -15.17 3.06
C LEU A 269 8.61 -14.95 4.56
N GLN A 270 9.71 -14.58 5.23
CA GLN A 270 9.70 -14.17 6.62
C GLN A 270 9.62 -12.65 6.76
N MET A 271 8.85 -12.18 7.74
CA MET A 271 8.78 -10.75 8.04
C MET A 271 10.17 -10.24 8.47
N SER A 272 10.74 -9.32 7.70
CA SER A 272 12.05 -8.76 7.97
C SER A 272 12.10 -7.97 9.29
N PRO A 273 13.27 -7.83 9.93
CA PRO A 273 13.42 -6.97 11.12
C PRO A 273 13.00 -5.52 10.84
N ALA A 274 13.32 -4.99 9.66
CA ALA A 274 12.93 -3.63 9.26
C ALA A 274 11.41 -3.47 9.21
N LEU A 275 10.69 -4.43 8.63
CA LEU A 275 9.23 -4.41 8.56
C LEU A 275 8.59 -4.51 9.95
N ARG A 276 9.15 -5.35 10.85
CA ARG A 276 8.69 -5.45 12.25
C ARG A 276 8.86 -4.12 12.99
N ILE A 277 10.01 -3.44 12.83
CA ILE A 277 10.26 -2.12 13.41
C ILE A 277 9.26 -1.11 12.84
N THR A 278 9.00 -1.13 11.55
CA THR A 278 8.03 -0.23 10.89
C THR A 278 6.65 -0.35 11.51
N TYR A 279 6.15 -1.56 11.73
CA TYR A 279 4.86 -1.77 12.40
C TYR A 279 4.90 -1.35 13.87
N GLY A 280 6.01 -1.62 14.59
CA GLY A 280 6.20 -1.17 15.96
C GLY A 280 6.15 0.36 16.10
N LEU A 281 6.79 1.09 15.16
CA LEU A 281 6.74 2.56 15.11
C LEU A 281 5.35 3.09 14.72
N GLY A 282 4.58 2.33 13.95
CA GLY A 282 3.21 2.66 13.57
C GLY A 282 2.16 2.32 14.64
N ALA A 283 2.52 1.54 15.65
CA ALA A 283 1.63 1.13 16.76
C ALA A 283 1.45 2.25 17.80
N LEU A 284 1.06 3.43 17.33
CA LEU A 284 0.90 4.63 18.16
C LEU A 284 -0.18 4.42 19.26
N ALA A 285 0.08 4.96 20.45
CA ALA A 285 -0.91 5.02 21.53
C ALA A 285 -2.00 6.06 21.22
N ASP A 286 -3.17 5.90 21.89
CA ASP A 286 -4.28 6.87 21.84
C ASP A 286 -3.95 8.11 22.66
#